data_612f7fd532cd2a434995aecc45f6683c
#
_entry.id   612f7fd532cd2a434995aecc45f6683c
#
_cell.length_a   1.000
_cell.length_b   1.000
_cell.length_c   1.000
_cell.angle_alpha   90.00
_cell.angle_beta   90.00
_cell.angle_gamma   90.00
#
_symmetry.space_group_name_H-M   'P 1'
#
loop_
_entity.id
_entity.type
_entity.pdbx_description
1 polymer ?
#
loop_
_entity_poly.entity_id
_entity_poly.type
_entity_poly.pdbx_seq_one_letter_code
_entity_poly.pdbx_strand_id
1 'polypeptide(L)'
;MKLLRDGDGNMFYFFCSYARASAGNYAVSYSRVTVSGGKVQSELLFSEDVYTNEGSQSEHKYYSYADGKQTELSEQEYKNTFDSFLADNTDMHLTAVYIDNNEFSAADSAKQREMLAESYRAFGYDKTAN
;
A
#
# COMPACT_ATOMS: atom_id res chain seq x y z
N MET A 1 1.52 2.15 4.11
CA MET A 1 2.60 2.05 3.11
C MET A 1 3.88 1.59 3.81
N LYS A 2 4.61 0.67 3.22
CA LYS A 2 5.92 0.20 3.68
C LYS A 2 6.95 0.41 2.57
N LEU A 3 8.19 0.60 2.94
CA LEU A 3 9.32 0.49 2.02
C LEU A 3 9.98 -0.88 2.26
N LEU A 4 10.00 -1.71 1.24
CA LEU A 4 10.55 -3.06 1.30
C LEU A 4 11.77 -3.19 0.38
N ARG A 5 12.66 -4.12 0.73
CA ARG A 5 13.79 -4.52 -0.11
C ARG A 5 13.68 -6.01 -0.40
N ASP A 6 13.75 -6.39 -1.67
CA ASP A 6 13.69 -7.78 -2.09
C ASP A 6 15.05 -8.50 -1.93
N GLY A 7 15.08 -9.79 -2.26
CA GLY A 7 16.28 -10.62 -2.17
C GLY A 7 17.41 -10.21 -3.12
N ASP A 8 17.11 -9.45 -4.16
CA ASP A 8 18.10 -8.92 -5.11
C ASP A 8 18.62 -7.53 -4.71
N GLY A 9 18.14 -6.99 -3.60
CA GLY A 9 18.53 -5.68 -3.08
C GLY A 9 17.74 -4.50 -3.67
N ASN A 10 16.69 -4.75 -4.44
CA ASN A 10 15.84 -3.71 -5.02
C ASN A 10 14.80 -3.24 -4.02
N MET A 11 14.66 -1.93 -3.88
CA MET A 11 13.66 -1.32 -3.00
C MET A 11 12.40 -0.96 -3.77
N PHE A 12 11.26 -1.12 -3.11
CA PHE A 12 9.96 -0.75 -3.64
C PHE A 12 9.01 -0.34 -2.52
N TYR A 13 8.02 0.47 -2.85
CA TYR A 13 6.93 0.78 -1.92
C TYR A 13 5.86 -0.29 -2.01
N PHE A 14 5.49 -0.83 -0.87
CA PHE A 14 4.34 -1.71 -0.71
C PHE A 14 3.16 -0.85 -0.26
N PHE A 15 2.28 -0.58 -1.20
CA PHE A 15 1.22 0.40 -1.04
C PHE A 15 -0.13 -0.28 -0.89
N CYS A 16 -0.85 0.07 0.18
CA CYS A 16 -2.22 -0.37 0.40
C CYS A 16 -3.19 0.74 -0.04
N SER A 17 -4.14 0.40 -0.89
CA SER A 17 -5.22 1.29 -1.26
C SER A 17 -6.58 0.70 -0.90
N TYR A 18 -7.51 1.58 -0.58
CA TYR A 18 -8.88 1.23 -0.22
C TYR A 18 -9.83 1.96 -1.16
N ALA A 19 -10.67 1.20 -1.86
CA ALA A 19 -11.69 1.73 -2.75
C ALA A 19 -13.06 1.29 -2.26
N ARG A 20 -13.96 2.25 -2.07
CA ARG A 20 -15.33 1.98 -1.62
C ARG A 20 -16.31 2.32 -2.74
N ALA A 21 -17.09 1.32 -3.16
CA ALA A 21 -18.13 1.49 -4.18
C ALA A 21 -19.48 1.87 -3.57
N SER A 22 -19.81 1.32 -2.39
CA SER A 22 -21.03 1.59 -1.65
C SER A 22 -20.84 1.29 -0.17
N ALA A 23 -21.88 1.42 0.64
CA ALA A 23 -21.80 1.20 2.09
C ALA A 23 -21.33 -0.22 2.49
N GLY A 24 -21.62 -1.21 1.66
CA GLY A 24 -21.25 -2.61 1.95
C GLY A 24 -20.26 -3.23 0.98
N ASN A 25 -19.81 -2.48 -0.04
CA ASN A 25 -18.93 -3.00 -1.09
C ASN A 25 -17.64 -2.18 -1.14
N TYR A 26 -16.52 -2.84 -0.90
CA TYR A 26 -15.22 -2.20 -0.95
C TYR A 26 -14.13 -3.19 -1.44
N ALA A 27 -13.01 -2.66 -1.84
CA ALA A 27 -11.83 -3.43 -2.19
C ALA A 27 -10.61 -2.88 -1.46
N VAL A 28 -9.76 -3.79 -0.98
CA VAL A 28 -8.44 -3.48 -0.43
C VAL A 28 -7.41 -4.07 -1.37
N SER A 29 -6.52 -3.25 -1.89
CA SER A 29 -5.52 -3.66 -2.85
C SER A 29 -4.12 -3.34 -2.36
N TYR A 30 -3.18 -4.22 -2.67
CA TYR A 30 -1.77 -4.05 -2.35
C TYR A 30 -0.95 -4.07 -3.62
N SER A 31 -0.14 -3.04 -3.81
CA SER A 31 0.66 -2.87 -5.02
C SER A 31 2.14 -2.69 -4.68
N ARG A 32 2.98 -3.16 -5.58
CA ARG A 32 4.39 -2.80 -5.66
C ARG A 32 4.49 -1.51 -6.46
N VAL A 33 5.08 -0.48 -5.87
CA VAL A 33 5.31 0.79 -6.56
C VAL A 33 6.80 1.06 -6.61
N THR A 34 7.32 1.24 -7.81
CA THR A 34 8.73 1.56 -8.05
C THR A 34 8.85 2.89 -8.77
N VAL A 35 9.95 3.61 -8.49
CA VAL A 35 10.29 4.85 -9.17
C VAL A 35 11.64 4.66 -9.84
N SER A 36 11.68 4.80 -11.15
CA SER A 36 12.91 4.68 -11.94
C SER A 36 12.89 5.64 -13.12
N GLY A 37 13.99 6.37 -13.31
CA GLY A 37 14.12 7.33 -14.41
C GLY A 37 13.05 8.42 -14.41
N GLY A 38 12.57 8.85 -13.23
CA GLY A 38 11.49 9.82 -13.09
C GLY A 38 10.10 9.27 -13.39
N LYS A 39 9.96 7.96 -13.59
CA LYS A 39 8.68 7.30 -13.86
C LYS A 39 8.25 6.45 -12.67
N VAL A 40 6.96 6.52 -12.35
CA VAL A 40 6.32 5.67 -11.35
C VAL A 40 5.69 4.48 -12.06
N GLN A 41 6.02 3.28 -11.60
CA GLN A 41 5.41 2.04 -12.06
C GLN A 41 4.68 1.38 -10.89
N SER A 42 3.48 0.88 -11.16
CA SER A 42 2.66 0.21 -10.16
C SER A 42 2.23 -1.16 -10.68
N GLU A 43 2.46 -2.17 -9.86
CA GLU A 43 2.06 -3.55 -10.13
C GLU A 43 1.16 -4.04 -9.01
N LEU A 44 -0.05 -4.49 -9.34
CA LEU A 44 -0.98 -5.06 -8.38
C LEU A 44 -0.48 -6.45 -7.96
N LEU A 45 -0.42 -6.70 -6.63
CA LEU A 45 0.07 -7.95 -6.06
C LEU A 45 -1.04 -8.78 -5.42
N PHE A 46 -1.90 -8.11 -4.62
CA PHE A 46 -2.97 -8.76 -3.86
C PHE A 46 -4.20 -7.87 -3.85
N SER A 47 -5.37 -8.48 -3.81
CA SER A 47 -6.61 -7.76 -3.50
C SER A 47 -7.60 -8.62 -2.72
N GLU A 48 -8.41 -7.95 -1.92
CA GLU A 48 -9.58 -8.49 -1.25
C GLU A 48 -10.80 -7.66 -1.66
N ASP A 49 -11.77 -8.30 -2.27
CA ASP A 49 -13.04 -7.69 -2.63
C ASP A 49 -14.11 -8.13 -1.65
N VAL A 50 -14.82 -7.16 -1.08
CA VAL A 50 -15.89 -7.42 -0.11
C VAL A 50 -17.20 -6.95 -0.70
N TYR A 51 -18.15 -7.87 -0.76
CA TYR A 51 -19.52 -7.63 -1.23
C TYR A 51 -20.49 -7.92 -0.10
N THR A 52 -21.37 -6.99 0.18
CA THR A 52 -22.45 -7.17 1.15
C THR A 52 -23.79 -7.18 0.41
N ASN A 53 -24.44 -8.35 0.42
CA ASN A 53 -25.79 -8.48 -0.15
C ASN A 53 -26.86 -7.93 0.81
N GLU A 54 -28.01 -7.51 0.26
CA GLU A 54 -29.18 -7.15 1.05
C GLU A 54 -29.54 -8.31 1.96
N GLY A 55 -29.41 -8.12 3.28
CA GLY A 55 -29.82 -9.10 4.26
C GLY A 55 -28.73 -9.69 5.13
N SER A 56 -27.45 -9.21 5.07
CA SER A 56 -26.54 -9.37 6.20
C SER A 56 -25.22 -10.13 6.06
N GLN A 57 -24.93 -10.87 5.00
CA GLN A 57 -23.62 -11.57 4.95
C GLN A 57 -22.71 -10.92 3.93
N SER A 58 -21.50 -10.55 4.40
CA SER A 58 -20.43 -10.11 3.52
C SER A 58 -19.77 -11.31 2.86
N GLU A 59 -19.62 -11.27 1.55
CA GLU A 59 -18.83 -12.22 0.78
C GLU A 59 -17.45 -11.62 0.53
N HIS A 60 -16.39 -12.38 0.83
CA HIS A 60 -15.01 -11.99 0.62
C HIS A 60 -14.41 -12.82 -0.51
N LYS A 61 -13.78 -12.15 -1.46
CA LYS A 61 -12.99 -12.80 -2.52
C LYS A 61 -11.56 -12.32 -2.45
N TYR A 62 -10.64 -13.24 -2.57
CA TYR A 62 -9.21 -12.99 -2.40
C TYR A 62 -8.48 -13.33 -3.68
N TYR A 63 -7.56 -12.46 -4.09
CA TYR A 63 -6.82 -12.61 -5.33
C TYR A 63 -5.34 -12.34 -5.13
N SER A 64 -4.50 -13.09 -5.85
CA SER A 64 -3.12 -12.73 -6.10
C SER A 64 -2.91 -12.44 -7.59
N TYR A 65 -1.88 -11.67 -7.89
CA TYR A 65 -1.54 -11.25 -9.25
C TYR A 65 -0.08 -11.54 -9.52
N ALA A 66 0.20 -12.16 -10.66
CA ALA A 66 1.55 -12.40 -11.15
C ALA A 66 1.55 -12.21 -12.66
N ASP A 67 2.46 -11.38 -13.15
CA ASP A 67 2.57 -11.04 -14.59
C ASP A 67 1.24 -10.58 -15.22
N GLY A 68 0.49 -9.78 -14.47
CA GLY A 68 -0.83 -9.29 -14.86
C GLY A 68 -1.96 -10.32 -14.81
N LYS A 69 -1.66 -11.55 -14.36
CA LYS A 69 -2.65 -12.62 -14.26
C LYS A 69 -3.23 -12.71 -12.86
N GLN A 70 -4.56 -12.64 -12.77
CA GLN A 70 -5.32 -12.78 -11.53
C GLN A 70 -5.56 -14.27 -11.20
N THR A 71 -5.34 -14.63 -9.94
CA THR A 71 -5.66 -15.96 -9.40
C THR A 71 -6.53 -15.80 -8.16
N GLU A 72 -7.70 -16.42 -8.14
CA GLU A 72 -8.57 -16.45 -6.97
C GLU A 72 -8.03 -17.45 -5.94
N LEU A 73 -7.97 -17.03 -4.67
CA LEU A 73 -7.45 -17.80 -3.56
C LEU A 73 -8.52 -17.99 -2.48
N SER A 74 -8.42 -19.06 -1.71
CA SER A 74 -9.14 -19.15 -0.44
C SER A 74 -8.56 -18.14 0.57
N GLU A 75 -9.30 -17.84 1.62
CA GLU A 75 -8.84 -16.95 2.69
C GLU A 75 -7.50 -17.42 3.28
N GLN A 76 -7.38 -18.72 3.53
CA GLN A 76 -6.16 -19.29 4.11
C GLN A 76 -4.97 -19.21 3.14
N GLU A 77 -5.18 -19.51 1.86
CA GLU A 77 -4.16 -19.38 0.82
C GLU A 77 -3.71 -17.93 0.66
N TYR A 78 -4.66 -17.00 0.66
CA TYR A 78 -4.37 -15.56 0.60
C TYR A 78 -3.51 -15.11 1.78
N LYS A 79 -3.91 -15.47 3.00
CA LYS A 79 -3.15 -15.14 4.20
C LYS A 79 -1.73 -15.71 4.16
N ASN A 80 -1.59 -16.99 3.80
CA ASN A 80 -0.28 -17.64 3.72
C ASN A 80 0.60 -16.98 2.65
N THR A 81 0.06 -16.69 1.48
CA THR A 81 0.79 -16.05 0.38
C THR A 81 1.21 -14.62 0.74
N PHE A 82 0.33 -13.87 1.37
CA PHE A 82 0.60 -12.52 1.85
C PHE A 82 1.69 -12.49 2.93
N ASP A 83 1.60 -13.36 3.92
CA ASP A 83 2.58 -13.47 5.00
C ASP A 83 3.94 -13.92 4.47
N SER A 84 3.98 -14.86 3.53
CA SER A 84 5.22 -15.30 2.87
C SER A 84 5.86 -14.17 2.06
N PHE A 85 5.07 -13.39 1.35
CA PHE A 85 5.56 -12.23 0.62
C PHE A 85 6.24 -11.22 1.56
N LEU A 86 5.63 -10.90 2.69
CA LEU A 86 6.24 -10.00 3.67
C LEU A 86 7.48 -10.60 4.31
N ALA A 87 7.51 -11.91 4.58
CA ALA A 87 8.66 -12.61 5.15
C ALA A 87 9.87 -12.67 4.19
N ASP A 88 9.62 -12.74 2.89
CA ASP A 88 10.65 -12.80 1.85
C ASP A 88 11.28 -11.43 1.54
N ASN A 89 10.73 -10.36 2.09
CA ASN A 89 11.21 -9.00 1.88
C ASN A 89 11.61 -8.35 3.21
N THR A 90 12.62 -7.49 3.16
CA THR A 90 13.09 -6.76 4.34
C THR A 90 12.34 -5.45 4.49
N ASP A 91 11.72 -5.23 5.65
CA ASP A 91 11.13 -3.93 6.00
C ASP A 91 12.24 -2.93 6.30
N MET A 92 12.28 -1.85 5.52
CA MET A 92 13.30 -0.80 5.65
C MET A 92 12.89 0.27 6.67
N HIS A 93 11.82 0.04 7.43
CA HIS A 93 11.32 0.92 8.49
C HIS A 93 11.14 2.37 8.00
N LEU A 94 10.26 2.53 7.01
CA LEU A 94 9.93 3.84 6.44
C LEU A 94 9.43 4.79 7.52
N THR A 95 10.06 5.94 7.62
CA THR A 95 9.63 7.05 8.45
C THR A 95 8.99 8.10 7.57
N ALA A 96 7.74 8.43 7.83
CA ALA A 96 7.00 9.45 7.10
C ALA A 96 6.08 10.22 8.05
N VAL A 97 5.96 11.52 7.82
CA VAL A 97 4.98 12.37 8.47
C VAL A 97 3.85 12.65 7.48
N TYR A 98 2.66 12.22 7.84
CA TYR A 98 1.48 12.46 7.03
C TYR A 98 0.91 13.84 7.34
N ILE A 99 0.58 14.57 6.28
CA ILE A 99 -0.06 15.88 6.40
C ILE A 99 -1.57 15.67 6.40
N ASP A 100 -2.25 16.20 7.42
CA ASP A 100 -3.71 16.21 7.44
C ASP A 100 -4.24 17.16 6.37
N ASN A 101 -5.13 16.65 5.49
CA ASN A 101 -5.64 17.42 4.38
C ASN A 101 -6.48 18.63 4.81
N ASN A 102 -7.20 18.54 5.92
CA ASN A 102 -8.00 19.63 6.42
C ASN A 102 -7.12 20.75 7.01
N GLU A 103 -6.10 20.37 7.76
CA GLU A 103 -5.12 21.33 8.29
C GLU A 103 -4.36 22.01 7.15
N PHE A 104 -3.92 21.24 6.15
CA PHE A 104 -3.21 21.78 4.99
C PHE A 104 -4.08 22.76 4.18
N SER A 105 -5.32 22.39 3.90
CA SER A 105 -6.25 23.23 3.14
C SER A 105 -6.64 24.51 3.88
N ALA A 106 -6.70 24.50 5.19
CA ALA A 106 -7.02 25.64 6.03
C ALA A 106 -5.83 26.59 6.27
N ALA A 107 -4.61 26.13 6.00
CA ALA A 107 -3.39 26.90 6.23
C ALA A 107 -3.15 27.91 5.11
N ASP A 108 -2.49 29.02 5.44
CA ASP A 108 -1.99 29.95 4.41
C ASP A 108 -0.78 29.36 3.64
N SER A 109 -0.37 30.03 2.56
CA SER A 109 0.71 29.55 1.70
C SER A 109 2.05 29.38 2.43
N ALA A 110 2.36 30.23 3.41
CA ALA A 110 3.60 30.12 4.18
C ALA A 110 3.56 28.89 5.08
N LYS A 111 2.45 28.64 5.75
CA LYS A 111 2.23 27.46 6.62
C LYS A 111 2.21 26.16 5.79
N GLN A 112 1.59 26.17 4.63
CA GLN A 112 1.60 25.02 3.71
C GLN A 112 3.02 24.65 3.29
N ARG A 113 3.88 25.62 2.94
CA ARG A 113 5.28 25.37 2.60
C ARG A 113 6.06 24.79 3.79
N GLU A 114 5.82 25.28 5.00
CA GLU A 114 6.44 24.76 6.20
C GLU A 114 6.03 23.30 6.46
N MET A 115 4.75 22.97 6.36
CA MET A 115 4.23 21.61 6.51
C MET A 115 4.86 20.64 5.50
N LEU A 116 4.96 21.03 4.24
CA LEU A 116 5.61 20.24 3.20
C LEU A 116 7.10 20.04 3.48
N ALA A 117 7.79 21.10 3.90
CA ALA A 117 9.22 21.03 4.23
C ALA A 117 9.51 20.12 5.42
N GLU A 118 8.68 20.16 6.46
CA GLU A 118 8.78 19.28 7.62
C GLU A 118 8.51 17.82 7.23
N SER A 119 7.47 17.55 6.44
CA SER A 119 7.16 16.21 5.94
C SER A 119 8.31 15.65 5.12
N TYR A 120 8.90 16.45 4.24
CA TYR A 120 10.04 16.05 3.43
C TYR A 120 11.28 15.73 4.29
N ARG A 121 11.58 16.55 5.29
CA ARG A 121 12.71 16.32 6.19
C ARG A 121 12.56 15.06 7.05
N ALA A 122 11.32 14.74 7.43
CA ALA A 122 11.02 13.58 8.26
C ALA A 122 10.99 12.26 7.45
N PHE A 123 10.95 12.35 6.11
CA PHE A 123 10.94 11.18 5.24
C PHE A 123 12.30 10.49 5.25
N GLY A 124 12.31 9.22 5.56
CA GLY A 124 13.53 8.44 5.58
C GLY A 124 13.27 6.95 5.81
N TYR A 125 14.35 6.20 5.84
CA TYR A 125 14.30 4.77 6.11
C TYR A 125 15.61 4.28 6.72
N ASP A 126 15.58 3.11 7.34
CA ASP A 126 16.75 2.47 7.94
C ASP A 126 17.57 1.74 6.87
N LYS A 127 18.69 2.34 6.47
CA LYS A 127 19.60 1.76 5.46
C LYS A 127 20.34 0.51 5.93
N THR A 128 20.33 0.23 7.25
CA THR A 128 20.99 -0.91 7.87
C THR A 128 20.05 -2.07 8.18
N ALA A 129 18.78 -1.95 7.83
CA ALA A 129 17.78 -2.99 8.06
C ALA A 129 18.15 -4.32 7.34
N ASN A 130 17.99 -5.40 8.06
CA ASN A 130 18.26 -6.76 7.57
C ASN A 130 16.98 -7.60 7.57
#